data_4f17a18454e691a86745853b5845a203
#
_entry.id   4f17a18454e691a86745853b5845a203
#
_cell.length_a   1.000
_cell.length_b   1.000
_cell.length_c   1.000
_cell.angle_alpha   90.00
_cell.angle_beta   90.00
_cell.angle_gamma   90.00
#
_symmetry.space_group_name_H-M   'P 1'
#
loop_
_entity.id
_entity.type
_entity.pdbx_description
1 polymer ?
#
loop_
_entity_poly.entity_id
_entity_poly.type
_entity_poly.pdbx_seq_one_letter_code
_entity_poly.pdbx_strand_id
1 'polypeptide(L)'
;MKNIYISADIEGIWGNVNGAYTMPGVPEYEQYRRRMIDEVNIAAKALFKHGAQTILVNDGHGNMDNLLPEELDPRVRLVCSHGAFKAYGMMEGISADMDGVCLIGYHCRSNTPGIMAHT
;
A
#
# COMPACT_ATOMS: atom_id res chain seq x y z
N MET A 1 3.27 -17.20 12.80
CA MET A 1 2.92 -16.25 11.72
C MET A 1 4.08 -16.21 10.73
N LYS A 2 3.88 -16.69 9.53
CA LYS A 2 4.98 -16.88 8.56
C LYS A 2 4.85 -16.01 7.32
N ASN A 3 3.71 -16.08 6.66
CA ASN A 3 3.47 -15.42 5.38
C ASN A 3 2.46 -14.29 5.58
N ILE A 4 2.88 -13.07 5.34
CA ILE A 4 2.03 -11.88 5.53
C ILE A 4 1.83 -11.18 4.19
N TYR A 5 0.62 -10.74 3.98
CA TYR A 5 0.24 -9.92 2.84
C TYR A 5 -0.07 -8.50 3.30
N ILE A 6 0.45 -7.51 2.59
CA ILE A 6 0.12 -6.09 2.80
C ILE A 6 -0.48 -5.55 1.52
N SER A 7 -1.68 -5.00 1.60
CA SER A 7 -2.26 -4.19 0.54
C SER A 7 -2.18 -2.72 0.96
N ALA A 8 -1.53 -1.89 0.15
CA ALA A 8 -1.27 -0.49 0.48
C ALA A 8 -2.00 0.46 -0.46
N ASP A 9 -2.57 1.50 0.11
CA ASP A 9 -3.21 2.62 -0.57
C ASP A 9 -2.65 3.94 0.00
N ILE A 10 -3.00 5.07 -0.57
CA ILE A 10 -2.38 6.35 -0.21
C ILE A 10 -3.31 7.29 0.57
N GLU A 11 -4.61 7.24 0.31
CA GLU A 11 -5.54 8.22 0.86
C GLU A 11 -5.71 8.12 2.39
N GLY A 12 -5.63 6.91 2.92
CA GLY A 12 -5.76 6.68 4.38
C GLY A 12 -4.46 6.78 5.15
N ILE A 13 -3.36 7.14 4.52
CA ILE A 13 -2.05 7.31 5.18
C ILE A 13 -2.10 8.52 6.11
N TRP A 14 -1.47 8.40 7.27
CA TRP A 14 -1.36 9.48 8.22
C TRP A 14 -0.81 10.76 7.59
N GLY A 15 -1.54 11.85 7.77
CA GLY A 15 -1.17 13.17 7.26
C GLY A 15 -1.58 13.42 5.81
N ASN A 16 -2.09 12.43 5.09
CA ASN A 16 -2.61 12.60 3.73
C ASN A 16 -4.10 12.97 3.81
N VAL A 17 -4.41 14.25 3.65
CA VAL A 17 -5.76 14.77 3.85
C VAL A 17 -6.37 15.42 2.61
N ASN A 18 -5.60 15.62 1.55
CA ASN A 18 -6.05 16.28 0.34
C ASN A 18 -5.99 15.34 -0.86
N GLY A 19 -7.15 14.98 -1.41
CA GLY A 19 -7.23 14.08 -2.55
C GLY A 19 -6.52 14.59 -3.81
N ALA A 20 -6.35 15.92 -3.96
CA ALA A 20 -5.62 16.49 -5.09
C ALA A 20 -4.12 16.15 -5.09
N TYR A 21 -3.57 15.69 -3.96
CA TYR A 21 -2.15 15.39 -3.81
C TYR A 21 -1.84 13.89 -3.88
N THR A 22 -2.84 13.08 -4.11
CA THR A 22 -2.69 11.61 -4.12
C THR A 22 -2.24 11.03 -5.45
N MET A 23 -2.19 11.83 -6.51
CA MET A 23 -1.79 11.39 -7.85
C MET A 23 -0.59 12.18 -8.36
N PRO A 24 0.26 11.56 -9.21
CA PRO A 24 1.37 12.24 -9.85
C PRO A 24 0.93 13.49 -10.62
N GLY A 25 1.83 14.47 -10.75
CA GLY A 25 1.59 15.69 -11.50
C GLY A 25 1.56 16.96 -10.64
N VAL A 26 1.57 16.82 -9.33
CA VAL A 26 1.69 17.92 -8.38
C VAL A 26 2.87 17.70 -7.44
N PRO A 27 3.55 18.78 -6.95
CA PRO A 27 4.73 18.62 -6.10
C PRO A 27 4.44 17.86 -4.80
N GLU A 28 3.27 18.05 -4.23
CA GLU A 28 2.86 17.47 -2.94
C GLU A 28 2.69 15.95 -3.01
N TYR A 29 2.49 15.38 -4.19
CA TYR A 29 2.40 13.93 -4.36
C TYR A 29 3.64 13.21 -3.84
N GLU A 30 4.82 13.73 -4.06
CA GLU A 30 6.06 13.11 -3.59
C GLU A 30 6.10 13.01 -2.05
N GLN A 31 5.57 14.00 -1.35
CA GLN A 31 5.45 13.97 0.09
C GLN A 31 4.43 12.91 0.56
N TYR A 32 3.30 12.80 -0.13
CA TYR A 32 2.26 11.81 0.17
C TYR A 32 2.74 10.39 -0.10
N ARG A 33 3.42 10.19 -1.23
CA ARG A 33 4.06 8.91 -1.57
C ARG A 33 5.09 8.51 -0.52
N ARG A 34 5.90 9.45 -0.06
CA ARG A 34 6.92 9.21 0.96
C ARG A 34 6.31 8.69 2.25
N ARG A 35 5.22 9.29 2.69
CA ARG A 35 4.50 8.83 3.87
C ARG A 35 3.95 7.41 3.69
N MET A 36 3.44 7.08 2.52
CA MET A 36 2.96 5.74 2.19
C MET A 36 4.09 4.71 2.29
N ILE A 37 5.25 5.00 1.69
CA ILE A 37 6.43 4.15 1.76
C ILE A 37 6.88 3.95 3.21
N ASP A 38 6.93 5.01 3.99
CA ASP A 38 7.35 4.96 5.39
C ASP A 38 6.42 4.08 6.23
N GLU A 39 5.11 4.20 6.07
CA GLU A 39 4.16 3.34 6.81
C GLU A 39 4.29 1.87 6.44
N VAL A 40 4.44 1.57 5.16
CA VAL A 40 4.67 0.19 4.71
C VAL A 40 5.96 -0.37 5.33
N ASN A 41 7.03 0.42 5.34
CA ASN A 41 8.30 0.00 5.93
C ASN A 41 8.21 -0.19 7.44
N ILE A 42 7.49 0.67 8.16
CA ILE A 42 7.26 0.53 9.60
C ILE A 42 6.53 -0.77 9.89
N ALA A 43 5.47 -1.05 9.15
CA ALA A 43 4.71 -2.29 9.30
C ALA A 43 5.57 -3.52 8.98
N ALA A 44 6.29 -3.50 7.86
CA ALA A 44 7.15 -4.61 7.46
C ALA A 44 8.23 -4.91 8.50
N LYS A 45 8.91 -3.89 9.00
CA LYS A 45 9.93 -4.05 10.06
C LYS A 45 9.36 -4.65 11.33
N ALA A 46 8.19 -4.17 11.76
CA ALA A 46 7.51 -4.71 12.93
C ALA A 46 7.11 -6.17 12.73
N LEU A 47 6.56 -6.52 11.59
CA LEU A 47 6.14 -7.88 11.27
C LEU A 47 7.35 -8.83 11.24
N PHE A 48 8.45 -8.46 10.60
CA PHE A 48 9.68 -9.28 10.62
C PHE A 48 10.22 -9.44 12.02
N LYS A 49 10.22 -8.39 12.82
CA LYS A 49 10.66 -8.45 14.23
C LYS A 49 9.82 -9.43 15.04
N HIS A 50 8.55 -9.59 14.69
CA HIS A 50 7.61 -10.47 15.42
C HIS A 50 7.37 -11.81 14.73
N GLY A 51 8.23 -12.24 13.82
CA GLY A 51 8.27 -13.60 13.32
C GLY A 51 7.74 -13.82 11.91
N ALA A 52 7.39 -12.79 11.18
CA ALA A 52 7.07 -12.94 9.76
C ALA A 52 8.31 -13.44 9.00
N GLN A 53 8.13 -14.44 8.17
CA GLN A 53 9.20 -14.98 7.33
C GLN A 53 9.19 -14.40 5.94
N THR A 54 7.99 -14.17 5.39
CA THR A 54 7.81 -13.52 4.09
C THR A 54 6.75 -12.43 4.20
N ILE A 55 6.97 -11.35 3.50
CA ILE A 55 5.97 -10.27 3.35
C ILE A 55 5.84 -9.95 1.87
N LEU A 56 4.63 -10.07 1.36
CA LEU A 56 4.26 -9.63 0.02
C LEU A 56 3.47 -8.34 0.13
N VAL A 57 3.96 -7.29 -0.51
CA VAL A 57 3.32 -5.97 -0.54
C VAL A 57 2.70 -5.76 -1.91
N ASN A 58 1.44 -5.39 -1.96
CA ASN A 58 0.76 -4.97 -3.17
C ASN A 58 0.54 -3.46 -3.16
N ASP A 59 1.03 -2.77 -4.19
CA ASP A 59 0.75 -1.36 -4.42
C ASP A 59 -0.63 -1.22 -5.05
N GLY A 60 -1.59 -0.75 -4.28
CA GLY A 60 -3.01 -0.72 -4.66
C GLY A 60 -3.51 0.65 -5.13
N HIS A 61 -2.69 1.70 -5.10
CA HIS A 61 -3.16 3.05 -5.38
C HIS A 61 -2.95 3.47 -6.83
N GLY A 62 -3.99 4.03 -7.45
CA GLY A 62 -3.90 4.68 -8.76
C GLY A 62 -3.32 3.77 -9.84
N ASN A 63 -2.21 4.16 -10.43
CA ASN A 63 -1.49 3.36 -11.43
C ASN A 63 -0.69 2.20 -10.84
N MET A 64 -0.71 2.05 -9.51
CA MET A 64 -0.07 0.93 -8.80
C MET A 64 1.46 0.90 -8.92
N ASP A 65 2.08 2.07 -9.01
CA ASP A 65 3.53 2.28 -9.07
C ASP A 65 4.02 3.39 -8.11
N ASN A 66 3.37 3.51 -6.97
CA ASN A 66 3.65 4.54 -5.97
C ASN A 66 4.81 4.17 -5.05
N LEU A 67 4.90 2.90 -4.70
CA LEU A 67 5.96 2.36 -3.86
C LEU A 67 7.23 2.17 -4.68
N LEU A 68 8.31 2.81 -4.25
CA LEU A 68 9.60 2.70 -4.93
C LEU A 68 10.37 1.49 -4.39
N PRO A 69 10.66 0.48 -5.22
CA PRO A 69 11.30 -0.76 -4.76
C PRO A 69 12.60 -0.52 -4.00
N GLU A 70 13.41 0.43 -4.47
CA GLU A 70 14.71 0.77 -3.86
C GLU A 70 14.58 1.41 -2.48
N GLU A 71 13.40 1.85 -2.09
CA GLU A 71 13.14 2.50 -0.80
C GLU A 71 12.37 1.64 0.18
N LEU A 72 11.89 0.49 -0.25
CA LEU A 72 11.26 -0.49 0.63
C LEU A 72 12.30 -1.30 1.39
N ASP A 73 11.87 -1.88 2.51
CA ASP A 73 12.68 -2.88 3.22
C ASP A 73 13.07 -3.98 2.22
N PRO A 74 14.37 -4.28 2.05
CA PRO A 74 14.84 -5.19 1.00
C PRO A 74 14.35 -6.62 1.16
N ARG A 75 13.77 -6.98 2.30
CA ARG A 75 13.23 -8.32 2.55
C ARG A 75 11.81 -8.49 2.02
N VAL A 76 11.09 -7.40 1.72
CA VAL A 76 9.73 -7.49 1.18
C VAL A 76 9.76 -7.84 -0.31
N ARG A 77 8.72 -8.51 -0.77
CA ARG A 77 8.43 -8.70 -2.18
C ARG A 77 7.33 -7.73 -2.58
N LEU A 78 7.46 -7.10 -3.72
CA LEU A 78 6.53 -6.07 -4.18
C LEU A 78 5.78 -6.53 -5.43
N VAL A 79 4.45 -6.39 -5.40
CA VAL A 79 3.60 -6.47 -6.58
C VAL A 79 3.22 -5.04 -6.96
N CYS A 80 3.73 -4.57 -8.07
CA CYS A 80 3.42 -3.24 -8.62
C CYS A 80 3.20 -3.33 -10.13
N SER A 81 2.65 -2.26 -10.69
CA SER A 81 2.35 -2.18 -12.11
C SER A 81 2.39 -0.72 -12.55
N HIS A 82 2.46 -0.47 -13.83
CA HIS A 82 2.25 0.86 -14.38
C HIS A 82 1.24 0.78 -15.51
N GLY A 83 -0.01 1.08 -15.19
CA GLY A 83 -1.12 1.04 -16.15
C GLY A 83 -1.42 -0.34 -16.71
N ALA A 84 -0.86 -1.40 -16.14
CA ALA A 84 -1.08 -2.76 -16.57
C ALA A 84 -2.08 -3.47 -15.68
N PHE A 85 -2.56 -4.60 -16.16
CA PHE A 85 -3.57 -5.37 -15.45
C PHE A 85 -3.05 -6.03 -14.19
N LYS A 86 -3.79 -5.84 -13.13
CA LYS A 86 -3.83 -6.74 -11.99
C LYS A 86 -5.25 -7.28 -11.92
N ALA A 87 -5.42 -8.57 -12.15
CA ALA A 87 -6.74 -9.21 -12.21
C ALA A 87 -7.56 -9.00 -10.92
N TYR A 88 -6.86 -8.95 -9.79
CA TYR A 88 -7.48 -8.75 -8.47
C TYR A 88 -7.18 -7.38 -7.86
N GLY A 89 -6.64 -6.45 -8.64
CA GLY A 89 -6.45 -5.06 -8.24
C GLY A 89 -5.71 -4.89 -6.92
N MET A 90 -6.40 -4.32 -5.94
CA MET A 90 -5.84 -4.07 -4.59
C MET A 90 -5.54 -5.36 -3.81
N MET A 91 -6.00 -6.51 -4.27
CA MET A 91 -5.74 -7.83 -3.66
C MET A 91 -4.86 -8.71 -4.54
N GLU A 92 -4.15 -8.14 -5.50
CA GLU A 92 -3.29 -8.92 -6.38
C GLU A 92 -2.18 -9.63 -5.59
N GLY A 93 -2.00 -10.90 -5.87
CA GLY A 93 -1.00 -11.73 -5.20
C GLY A 93 -1.43 -12.36 -3.88
N ILE A 94 -2.62 -12.03 -3.37
CA ILE A 94 -3.13 -12.70 -2.17
C ILE A 94 -3.39 -14.19 -2.45
N SER A 95 -3.09 -15.03 -1.48
CA SER A 95 -3.29 -16.47 -1.59
C SER A 95 -3.71 -17.09 -0.26
N ALA A 96 -4.22 -18.33 -0.33
CA ALA A 96 -4.75 -19.02 0.84
C ALA A 96 -3.67 -19.44 1.86
N ASP A 97 -2.40 -19.37 1.48
CA ASP A 97 -1.27 -19.67 2.37
C ASP A 97 -0.78 -18.47 3.19
N MET A 98 -1.45 -17.32 3.06
CA MET A 98 -1.17 -16.15 3.90
C MET A 98 -1.72 -16.35 5.30
N ASP A 99 -0.87 -16.13 6.30
CA ASP A 99 -1.24 -16.24 7.72
C ASP A 99 -1.88 -14.96 8.25
N GLY A 100 -1.66 -13.83 7.58
CA GLY A 100 -2.24 -12.56 7.96
C GLY A 100 -2.24 -11.55 6.84
N VAL A 101 -3.15 -10.58 6.95
CA VAL A 101 -3.31 -9.49 5.98
C VAL A 101 -3.33 -8.16 6.71
N CYS A 102 -2.55 -7.20 6.21
CA CYS A 102 -2.58 -5.80 6.66
C CYS A 102 -3.11 -4.93 5.53
N LEU A 103 -4.07 -4.08 5.84
CA LEU A 103 -4.59 -3.06 4.94
C LEU A 103 -4.06 -1.71 5.42
N ILE A 104 -3.18 -1.09 4.65
CA ILE A 104 -2.50 0.16 5.01
C ILE A 104 -2.97 1.27 4.10
N GLY A 105 -3.35 2.40 4.68
CA GLY A 105 -3.72 3.59 3.90
C GLY A 105 -5.06 3.50 3.18
N TYR A 106 -5.92 2.59 3.57
CA TYR A 106 -7.24 2.44 2.97
C TYR A 106 -8.16 3.61 3.33
N HIS A 107 -9.03 3.96 2.41
CA HIS A 107 -10.05 5.00 2.55
C HIS A 107 -11.45 4.40 2.54
N CYS A 108 -12.46 5.23 2.83
CA CYS A 108 -13.86 4.84 2.74
C CYS A 108 -14.27 4.63 1.28
N ARG A 109 -15.15 3.67 1.06
CA ARG A 109 -15.73 3.46 -0.28
C ARG A 109 -16.70 4.57 -0.65
N SER A 110 -17.03 4.69 -1.91
CA SER A 110 -18.08 5.59 -2.43
C SER A 110 -19.38 5.45 -1.65
N ASN A 111 -20.08 6.56 -1.51
CA ASN A 111 -21.40 6.63 -0.86
C ASN A 111 -21.38 6.23 0.62
N THR A 112 -20.25 6.37 1.28
CA THR A 112 -20.15 6.23 2.73
C THR A 112 -19.57 7.50 3.35
N PRO A 113 -19.94 7.84 4.60
CA PRO A 113 -19.34 8.98 5.29
C PRO A 113 -17.83 8.73 5.50
N GLY A 114 -17.01 9.68 5.12
CA GLY A 114 -15.57 9.59 5.33
C GLY A 114 -14.79 10.56 4.45
N ILE A 115 -13.55 10.79 4.84
CA ILE A 115 -12.62 11.65 4.08
C ILE A 115 -12.18 10.89 2.83
N MET A 116 -12.25 11.57 1.67
CA MET A 116 -11.85 11.00 0.37
C MET A 116 -12.55 9.68 0.02
N ALA A 117 -13.83 9.55 0.41
CA ALA A 117 -14.61 8.38 0.05
C ALA A 117 -14.78 8.28 -1.47
N HIS A 118 -14.33 7.17 -2.07
CA HIS A 118 -14.44 6.91 -3.51
C HIS A 118 -14.24 5.42 -3.82
N THR A 119 -14.46 5.02 -5.07
CA THR A 119 -14.37 3.62 -5.57
C THR A 119 -15.41 2.67 -5.00
#